data_c01c5cfbf19877d855c6e2ed2b9c2585
#
_entry.id   c01c5cfbf19877d855c6e2ed2b9c2585
#
_cell.length_a   1.000
_cell.length_b   1.000
_cell.length_c   1.000
_cell.angle_alpha   90.00
_cell.angle_beta   90.00
_cell.angle_gamma   90.00
#
_symmetry.space_group_name_H-M   'P 1'
#
loop_
_entity.id
_entity.type
_entity.pdbx_description
1 polymer ?
#
loop_
_entity_poly.entity_id
_entity_poly.type
_entity_poly.pdbx_seq_one_letter_code
_entity_poly.pdbx_strand_id
1 'polypeptide(L)'
;MAKNPPFSLISTSKIIQMNDVWTSYDSKSYALEGINLSIDRGTNYAIVGQSGSGKSTLLKLMNGMMTPSKGSIKIDYLTPNMNNKKFKKMMHTIGYIPQSLGLVKNISVLDNILIGALPRLNTIQSLLKQFPQNEIQDAKNILKLVGLSGKESRKAYMLSGGEKRRVAIARALMQKPTILLADEIVSELDHVTSREIMNLILDAQKKMNLTAIMVHHDMNLALEYANRVAVIKEGQKILEIGVEGDTIVDFQTGDMSIEEIM
;
A
#
# COMPACT_ATOMS: atom_id res chain seq x y z
N MET A 1 20.22 10.97 7.14
CA MET A 1 19.06 11.69 6.54
C MET A 1 19.13 11.51 5.03
N ALA A 2 18.37 10.63 4.46
CA ALA A 2 18.32 10.43 3.00
C ALA A 2 17.24 11.37 2.46
N LYS A 3 17.66 12.51 1.87
CA LYS A 3 16.77 13.47 1.21
C LYS A 3 16.12 12.81 0.00
N ASN A 4 14.81 12.93 -0.12
CA ASN A 4 14.10 12.58 -1.35
C ASN A 4 14.64 13.45 -2.51
N PRO A 5 14.87 12.90 -3.72
CA PRO A 5 15.27 13.72 -4.87
C PRO A 5 14.13 14.68 -5.26
N PRO A 6 14.46 15.88 -5.78
CA PRO A 6 13.44 16.84 -6.18
C PRO A 6 12.56 16.28 -7.29
N PHE A 7 11.27 16.63 -7.26
CA PHE A 7 10.17 16.11 -8.08
C PHE A 7 10.24 16.46 -9.58
N SER A 8 11.31 17.12 -10.04
CA SER A 8 11.47 17.54 -11.43
C SER A 8 12.03 16.42 -12.30
N LEU A 9 11.22 15.99 -13.31
CA LEU A 9 11.57 15.16 -14.48
C LEU A 9 11.26 13.65 -14.45
N ILE A 10 10.27 13.19 -13.72
CA ILE A 10 9.69 11.87 -14.03
C ILE A 10 8.45 12.11 -14.89
N SER A 11 8.38 11.46 -16.05
CA SER A 11 7.18 11.41 -16.90
C SER A 11 5.99 11.05 -16.03
N THR A 12 5.09 11.99 -15.80
CA THR A 12 3.99 11.93 -14.82
C THR A 12 2.85 11.04 -15.30
N SER A 13 3.12 9.75 -15.48
CA SER A 13 2.04 8.80 -15.76
C SER A 13 1.30 8.48 -14.47
N LYS A 14 0.01 8.80 -14.44
CA LYS A 14 -0.86 8.51 -13.29
C LYS A 14 -1.08 7.00 -13.17
N ILE A 15 -0.80 6.42 -12.01
CA ILE A 15 -1.02 4.99 -11.76
C ILE A 15 -2.41 4.74 -11.19
N ILE A 16 -2.96 5.71 -10.42
CA ILE A 16 -4.34 5.69 -9.94
C ILE A 16 -4.99 7.02 -10.29
N GLN A 17 -6.21 6.98 -10.81
CA GLN A 17 -7.07 8.15 -11.08
C GLN A 17 -8.47 7.86 -10.59
N MET A 18 -9.00 8.72 -9.75
CA MET A 18 -10.36 8.69 -9.24
C MET A 18 -11.05 10.01 -9.59
N ASN A 19 -12.22 9.94 -10.22
CA ASN A 19 -13.00 11.10 -10.60
C ASN A 19 -14.42 10.97 -10.03
N ASP A 20 -14.78 11.86 -9.12
CA ASP A 20 -16.08 11.93 -8.45
C ASP A 20 -16.56 10.58 -7.91
N VAL A 21 -15.67 9.89 -7.16
CA VAL A 21 -15.91 8.52 -6.69
C VAL A 21 -16.77 8.53 -5.43
N TRP A 22 -17.89 7.84 -5.49
CA TRP A 22 -18.81 7.58 -4.38
C TRP A 22 -18.90 6.09 -4.12
N THR A 23 -18.95 5.68 -2.85
CA THR A 23 -19.02 4.27 -2.47
C THR A 23 -19.95 4.08 -1.27
N SER A 24 -20.87 3.13 -1.38
CA SER A 24 -21.78 2.71 -0.30
C SER A 24 -21.71 1.20 -0.12
N TYR A 25 -21.89 0.72 1.13
CA TYR A 25 -21.99 -0.70 1.46
C TYR A 25 -23.44 -1.19 1.52
N ASP A 26 -24.38 -0.32 1.84
CA ASP A 26 -25.77 -0.66 2.15
C ASP A 26 -26.80 0.13 1.33
N SER A 27 -26.34 0.96 0.40
CA SER A 27 -27.13 1.88 -0.41
C SER A 27 -27.89 2.98 0.39
N LYS A 28 -27.63 3.08 1.70
CA LYS A 28 -28.29 4.07 2.59
C LYS A 28 -27.34 5.22 2.96
N SER A 29 -26.07 4.89 3.17
CA SER A 29 -25.04 5.85 3.52
C SER A 29 -23.81 5.67 2.63
N TYR A 30 -23.13 6.77 2.33
CA TYR A 30 -21.88 6.72 1.59
C TYR A 30 -20.69 6.62 2.55
N ALA A 31 -19.81 5.67 2.29
CA ALA A 31 -18.53 5.54 2.98
C ALA A 31 -17.46 6.44 2.34
N LEU A 32 -17.66 6.82 1.07
CA LEU A 32 -16.87 7.81 0.35
C LEU A 32 -17.78 8.67 -0.50
N GLU A 33 -17.51 9.99 -0.55
CA GLU A 33 -18.33 10.99 -1.22
C GLU A 33 -17.48 11.91 -2.09
N GLY A 34 -17.66 11.85 -3.42
CA GLY A 34 -17.07 12.78 -4.37
C GLY A 34 -15.53 12.78 -4.40
N ILE A 35 -14.90 11.64 -4.14
CA ILE A 35 -13.43 11.56 -4.08
C ILE A 35 -12.82 11.81 -5.46
N ASN A 36 -12.00 12.87 -5.53
CA ASN A 36 -11.13 13.18 -6.66
C ASN A 36 -9.69 13.03 -6.22
N LEU A 37 -8.96 12.07 -6.82
CA LEU A 37 -7.60 11.73 -6.40
C LEU A 37 -6.78 11.22 -7.58
N SER A 38 -5.50 11.62 -7.64
CA SER A 38 -4.59 11.24 -8.71
C SER A 38 -3.21 10.94 -8.15
N ILE A 39 -2.72 9.71 -8.31
CA ILE A 39 -1.43 9.27 -7.79
C ILE A 39 -0.46 9.03 -8.93
N ASP A 40 0.72 9.62 -8.84
CA ASP A 40 1.79 9.46 -9.79
C ASP A 40 2.54 8.13 -9.58
N ARG A 41 3.01 7.55 -10.68
CA ARG A 41 3.82 6.32 -10.65
C ARG A 41 5.17 6.59 -9.96
N GLY A 42 5.61 5.63 -9.15
CA GLY A 42 6.91 5.70 -8.48
C GLY A 42 6.95 6.66 -7.29
N THR A 43 5.78 7.10 -6.78
CA THR A 43 5.70 7.98 -5.60
C THR A 43 5.32 7.22 -4.34
N ASN A 44 5.63 7.83 -3.19
CA ASN A 44 5.09 7.45 -1.89
C ASN A 44 3.92 8.37 -1.58
N TYR A 45 2.74 7.81 -1.45
CA TYR A 45 1.50 8.54 -1.19
C TYR A 45 0.92 8.13 0.16
N ALA A 46 0.61 9.08 1.01
CA ALA A 46 -0.04 8.82 2.29
C ALA A 46 -1.51 9.25 2.26
N ILE A 47 -2.36 8.47 2.91
CA ILE A 47 -3.77 8.76 3.16
C ILE A 47 -3.96 8.83 4.67
N VAL A 48 -4.31 10.01 5.18
CA VAL A 48 -4.44 10.26 6.60
C VAL A 48 -5.90 10.57 6.96
N GLY A 49 -6.30 10.22 8.16
CA GLY A 49 -7.63 10.52 8.69
C GLY A 49 -7.95 9.67 9.92
N GLN A 50 -8.99 10.05 10.63
CA GLN A 50 -9.46 9.33 11.82
C GLN A 50 -10.00 7.93 11.47
N SER A 51 -10.14 7.06 12.48
CA SER A 51 -10.80 5.77 12.30
C SER A 51 -12.24 5.97 11.80
N GLY A 52 -12.64 5.17 10.81
CA GLY A 52 -13.97 5.30 10.19
C GLY A 52 -14.08 6.37 9.10
N SER A 53 -13.04 7.15 8.80
CA SER A 53 -13.10 8.23 7.77
C SER A 53 -13.22 7.73 6.32
N GLY A 54 -13.11 6.42 6.04
CA GLY A 54 -13.21 5.86 4.69
C GLY A 54 -11.89 5.37 4.08
N LYS A 55 -10.74 5.50 4.77
CA LYS A 55 -9.40 5.16 4.25
C LYS A 55 -9.28 3.70 3.74
N SER A 56 -9.71 2.72 4.54
CA SER A 56 -9.68 1.30 4.13
C SER A 56 -10.64 1.01 2.98
N THR A 57 -11.75 1.76 2.86
CA THR A 57 -12.67 1.71 1.70
C THR A 57 -11.96 2.22 0.45
N LEU A 58 -11.20 3.31 0.59
CA LEU A 58 -10.40 3.87 -0.50
C LEU A 58 -9.34 2.86 -0.99
N LEU A 59 -8.63 2.20 -0.06
CA LEU A 59 -7.68 1.13 -0.43
C LEU A 59 -8.36 -0.06 -1.12
N LYS A 60 -9.56 -0.46 -0.70
CA LYS A 60 -10.32 -1.54 -1.36
C LYS A 60 -10.69 -1.20 -2.80
N LEU A 61 -11.04 0.06 -3.08
CA LEU A 61 -11.25 0.55 -4.46
C LEU A 61 -9.95 0.50 -5.26
N MET A 62 -8.83 0.99 -4.69
CA MET A 62 -7.51 0.97 -5.32
C MET A 62 -6.98 -0.45 -5.56
N ASN A 63 -7.38 -1.41 -4.73
CA ASN A 63 -7.05 -2.82 -4.91
C ASN A 63 -8.03 -3.55 -5.86
N GLY A 64 -9.03 -2.85 -6.40
CA GLY A 64 -10.06 -3.46 -7.27
C GLY A 64 -10.97 -4.47 -6.57
N MET A 65 -10.95 -4.55 -5.24
CA MET A 65 -11.87 -5.39 -4.45
C MET A 65 -13.29 -4.82 -4.39
N MET A 66 -13.43 -3.54 -4.69
CA MET A 66 -14.71 -2.85 -4.78
C MET A 66 -14.77 -2.03 -6.07
N THR A 67 -15.99 -1.80 -6.53
CA THR A 67 -16.28 -0.85 -7.60
C THR A 67 -17.03 0.35 -7.02
N PRO A 68 -16.81 1.56 -7.52
CA PRO A 68 -17.53 2.73 -7.04
C PRO A 68 -19.03 2.63 -7.39
N SER A 69 -19.89 3.19 -6.52
CA SER A 69 -21.33 3.33 -6.76
C SER A 69 -21.64 4.43 -7.80
N LYS A 70 -20.81 5.50 -7.81
CA LYS A 70 -20.83 6.59 -8.80
C LYS A 70 -19.41 7.03 -9.09
N GLY A 71 -19.22 7.75 -10.19
CA GLY A 71 -17.91 8.21 -10.64
C GLY A 71 -17.10 7.12 -11.32
N SER A 72 -15.79 7.29 -11.40
CA SER A 72 -14.91 6.35 -12.09
C SER A 72 -13.54 6.24 -11.41
N ILE A 73 -12.97 5.04 -11.47
CA ILE A 73 -11.59 4.78 -11.06
C ILE A 73 -10.83 4.10 -12.21
N LYS A 74 -9.58 4.50 -12.41
CA LYS A 74 -8.61 3.80 -13.27
C LYS A 74 -7.39 3.42 -12.44
N ILE A 75 -6.95 2.18 -12.59
CA ILE A 75 -5.77 1.63 -11.95
C ILE A 75 -4.89 1.12 -13.08
N ASP A 76 -3.67 1.67 -13.21
CA ASP A 76 -2.76 1.39 -14.31
C ASP A 76 -3.47 1.42 -15.69
N TYR A 77 -4.23 2.53 -15.94
CA TYR A 77 -5.06 2.78 -17.12
C TYR A 77 -6.26 1.83 -17.32
N LEU A 78 -6.47 0.85 -16.44
CA LEU A 78 -7.58 -0.10 -16.53
C LEU A 78 -8.70 0.28 -15.56
N THR A 79 -9.94 0.21 -16.03
CA THR A 79 -11.10 0.30 -15.15
C THR A 79 -11.33 -1.05 -14.46
N PRO A 80 -11.56 -1.08 -13.13
CA PRO A 80 -11.85 -2.29 -12.39
C PRO A 80 -13.02 -3.07 -13.01
N ASN A 81 -12.73 -4.27 -13.48
CA ASN A 81 -13.71 -5.19 -14.04
C ASN A 81 -13.20 -6.63 -13.91
N MET A 82 -13.79 -7.39 -12.98
CA MET A 82 -13.39 -8.77 -12.71
C MET A 82 -13.65 -9.74 -13.88
N ASN A 83 -14.46 -9.36 -14.88
CA ASN A 83 -14.63 -10.14 -16.12
C ASN A 83 -13.52 -9.87 -17.13
N ASN A 84 -12.73 -8.79 -16.96
CA ASN A 84 -11.64 -8.44 -17.87
C ASN A 84 -10.35 -9.19 -17.47
N LYS A 85 -9.86 -10.05 -18.36
CA LYS A 85 -8.61 -10.83 -18.16
C LYS A 85 -7.37 -9.93 -17.94
N LYS A 86 -7.30 -8.77 -18.61
CA LYS A 86 -6.18 -7.82 -18.46
C LYS A 86 -6.21 -7.20 -17.06
N PHE A 87 -7.40 -6.84 -16.55
CA PHE A 87 -7.56 -6.32 -15.20
C PHE A 87 -7.19 -7.38 -14.15
N LYS A 88 -7.66 -8.62 -14.27
CA LYS A 88 -7.25 -9.72 -13.37
C LYS A 88 -5.74 -9.91 -13.33
N LYS A 89 -5.07 -9.87 -14.48
CA LYS A 89 -3.61 -9.98 -14.56
C LYS A 89 -2.92 -8.78 -13.88
N MET A 90 -3.42 -7.57 -14.07
CA MET A 90 -2.90 -6.37 -13.44
C MET A 90 -3.05 -6.43 -11.91
N MET A 91 -4.16 -6.94 -11.37
CA MET A 91 -4.33 -7.11 -9.92
C MET A 91 -3.24 -7.96 -9.26
N HIS A 92 -2.63 -8.89 -10.00
CA HIS A 92 -1.48 -9.66 -9.49
C HIS A 92 -0.23 -8.78 -9.28
N THR A 93 -0.21 -7.56 -9.81
CA THR A 93 0.87 -6.58 -9.60
C THR A 93 0.54 -5.56 -8.50
N ILE A 94 -0.54 -5.75 -7.75
CA ILE A 94 -0.88 -4.94 -6.59
C ILE A 94 -0.57 -5.75 -5.33
N GLY A 95 0.49 -5.38 -4.63
CA GLY A 95 0.79 -5.91 -3.30
C GLY A 95 -0.11 -5.24 -2.26
N TYR A 96 -0.80 -6.02 -1.43
CA TYR A 96 -1.66 -5.49 -0.38
C TYR A 96 -1.28 -6.03 0.99
N ILE A 97 -1.09 -5.14 1.94
CA ILE A 97 -0.81 -5.44 3.34
C ILE A 97 -1.99 -4.95 4.17
N PRO A 98 -2.89 -5.83 4.60
CA PRO A 98 -4.02 -5.45 5.44
C PRO A 98 -3.55 -5.14 6.87
N GLN A 99 -4.34 -4.37 7.61
CA GLN A 99 -4.10 -4.03 9.03
C GLN A 99 -3.86 -5.29 9.89
N SER A 100 -4.59 -6.38 9.65
CA SER A 100 -4.41 -7.67 10.34
C SER A 100 -3.17 -8.46 9.91
N LEU A 101 -2.36 -7.92 8.97
CA LEU A 101 -1.20 -8.55 8.33
C LEU A 101 -1.52 -9.81 7.50
N GLY A 102 -2.61 -10.51 7.76
CA GLY A 102 -3.08 -11.69 7.03
C GLY A 102 -2.08 -12.87 6.98
N LEU A 103 -1.18 -13.00 7.95
CA LEU A 103 -0.20 -14.09 7.98
C LEU A 103 -0.85 -15.41 8.40
N VAL A 104 -0.41 -16.49 7.76
CA VAL A 104 -0.77 -17.84 8.17
C VAL A 104 0.10 -18.25 9.35
N LYS A 105 -0.49 -18.35 10.54
CA LYS A 105 0.23 -18.46 11.82
C LYS A 105 1.08 -19.72 11.93
N ASN A 106 0.60 -20.86 11.44
CA ASN A 106 1.18 -22.18 11.65
C ASN A 106 2.17 -22.65 10.57
N ILE A 107 2.44 -21.81 9.55
CA ILE A 107 3.48 -22.11 8.55
C ILE A 107 4.72 -21.26 8.79
N SER A 108 5.80 -21.59 8.09
CA SER A 108 7.09 -20.91 8.24
C SER A 108 7.06 -19.49 7.69
N VAL A 109 8.05 -18.68 8.06
CA VAL A 109 8.29 -17.35 7.50
C VAL A 109 8.48 -17.44 5.99
N LEU A 110 9.33 -18.38 5.54
CA LEU A 110 9.59 -18.59 4.13
C LEU A 110 8.32 -18.96 3.36
N ASP A 111 7.50 -19.87 3.89
CA ASP A 111 6.23 -20.26 3.25
C ASP A 111 5.26 -19.09 3.18
N ASN A 112 5.17 -18.25 4.24
CA ASN A 112 4.34 -17.03 4.20
C ASN A 112 4.79 -16.08 3.09
N ILE A 113 6.09 -15.92 2.86
CA ILE A 113 6.62 -15.07 1.78
C ILE A 113 6.30 -15.69 0.43
N LEU A 114 6.51 -17.00 0.26
CA LEU A 114 6.25 -17.74 -0.97
C LEU A 114 4.79 -17.69 -1.42
N ILE A 115 3.82 -17.49 -0.51
CA ILE A 115 2.42 -17.24 -0.87
C ILE A 115 2.32 -16.05 -1.87
N GLY A 116 3.17 -15.05 -1.76
CA GLY A 116 3.21 -13.92 -2.69
C GLY A 116 3.59 -14.31 -4.13
N ALA A 117 4.21 -15.48 -4.36
CA ALA A 117 4.55 -15.99 -5.68
C ALA A 117 3.38 -16.73 -6.36
N LEU A 118 2.35 -17.16 -5.62
CA LEU A 118 1.25 -17.98 -6.12
C LEU A 118 0.61 -17.46 -7.43
N PRO A 119 0.39 -16.14 -7.62
CA PRO A 119 -0.19 -15.64 -8.87
C PRO A 119 0.65 -15.91 -10.12
N ARG A 120 1.94 -16.25 -9.98
CA ARG A 120 2.87 -16.53 -11.09
C ARG A 120 3.06 -18.02 -11.36
N LEU A 121 2.59 -18.88 -10.46
CA LEU A 121 2.68 -20.32 -10.61
C LEU A 121 1.56 -20.88 -11.46
N ASN A 122 1.83 -22.01 -12.11
CA ASN A 122 0.75 -22.76 -12.73
C ASN A 122 -0.11 -23.48 -11.66
N THR A 123 -1.31 -23.91 -12.04
CA THR A 123 -2.28 -24.52 -11.11
C THR A 123 -1.71 -25.73 -10.37
N ILE A 124 -0.94 -26.57 -11.05
CA ILE A 124 -0.34 -27.80 -10.47
C ILE A 124 0.71 -27.45 -9.43
N GLN A 125 1.63 -26.57 -9.78
CA GLN A 125 2.68 -26.10 -8.84
C GLN A 125 2.08 -25.44 -7.60
N SER A 126 1.05 -24.61 -7.79
CA SER A 126 0.35 -23.93 -6.70
C SER A 126 -0.35 -24.95 -5.77
N LEU A 127 -1.04 -25.95 -6.32
CA LEU A 127 -1.77 -26.97 -5.56
C LEU A 127 -0.81 -27.87 -4.77
N LEU A 128 0.31 -28.27 -5.37
CA LEU A 128 1.31 -29.15 -4.75
C LEU A 128 2.33 -28.39 -3.89
N LYS A 129 2.21 -27.04 -3.78
CA LYS A 129 3.19 -26.17 -3.10
C LYS A 129 4.63 -26.38 -3.59
N GLN A 130 4.79 -26.72 -4.85
CA GLN A 130 6.08 -26.94 -5.50
C GLN A 130 6.57 -25.61 -6.08
N PHE A 131 7.29 -24.84 -5.26
CA PHE A 131 7.89 -23.60 -5.70
C PHE A 131 9.17 -23.85 -6.49
N PRO A 132 9.32 -23.27 -7.70
CA PRO A 132 10.56 -23.29 -8.46
C PRO A 132 11.74 -22.71 -7.64
N GLN A 133 12.95 -23.19 -7.90
CA GLN A 133 14.15 -22.78 -7.14
C GLN A 133 14.41 -21.26 -7.23
N ASN A 134 14.12 -20.63 -8.38
CA ASN A 134 14.20 -19.18 -8.53
C ASN A 134 13.25 -18.44 -7.60
N GLU A 135 12.01 -18.91 -7.39
CA GLU A 135 11.07 -18.28 -6.45
C GLU A 135 11.52 -18.45 -5.00
N ILE A 136 12.11 -19.60 -4.66
CA ILE A 136 12.70 -19.83 -3.31
C ILE A 136 13.88 -18.88 -3.10
N GLN A 137 14.72 -18.69 -4.11
CA GLN A 137 15.86 -17.79 -4.02
C GLN A 137 15.41 -16.31 -3.92
N ASP A 138 14.40 -15.91 -4.69
CA ASP A 138 13.80 -14.58 -4.60
C ASP A 138 13.22 -14.34 -3.20
N ALA A 139 12.50 -15.32 -2.64
CA ALA A 139 11.96 -15.23 -1.28
C ALA A 139 13.07 -15.05 -0.21
N LYS A 140 14.19 -15.76 -0.35
CA LYS A 140 15.37 -15.60 0.55
C LYS A 140 16.01 -14.22 0.40
N ASN A 141 16.11 -13.70 -0.82
CA ASN A 141 16.65 -12.36 -1.08
C ASN A 141 15.74 -11.27 -0.45
N ILE A 142 14.43 -11.42 -0.59
CA ILE A 142 13.44 -10.51 0.04
C ILE A 142 13.50 -10.63 1.57
N LEU A 143 13.65 -11.85 2.10
CA LEU A 143 13.79 -12.09 3.53
C LEU A 143 15.04 -11.40 4.10
N LYS A 144 16.14 -11.38 3.34
CA LYS A 144 17.33 -10.59 3.67
C LYS A 144 17.05 -9.09 3.61
N LEU A 145 16.32 -8.63 2.60
CA LEU A 145 15.95 -7.22 2.45
C LEU A 145 15.16 -6.69 3.66
N VAL A 146 14.24 -7.51 4.20
CA VAL A 146 13.43 -7.14 5.37
C VAL A 146 14.13 -7.42 6.72
N GLY A 147 15.40 -7.84 6.72
CA GLY A 147 16.18 -8.04 7.92
C GLY A 147 15.79 -9.28 8.74
N LEU A 148 15.29 -10.33 8.10
CA LEU A 148 14.85 -11.56 8.76
C LEU A 148 15.69 -12.81 8.39
N SER A 149 16.92 -12.62 7.90
CA SER A 149 17.85 -13.72 7.60
C SER A 149 18.02 -14.65 8.81
N GLY A 150 18.03 -15.96 8.58
CA GLY A 150 18.14 -16.98 9.62
C GLY A 150 16.81 -17.31 10.33
N LYS A 151 15.68 -16.72 9.90
CA LYS A 151 14.34 -16.99 10.46
C LYS A 151 13.42 -17.74 9.50
N GLU A 152 13.98 -18.29 8.41
CA GLU A 152 13.25 -18.94 7.31
C GLU A 152 12.27 -20.01 7.80
N SER A 153 12.73 -20.87 8.69
CA SER A 153 11.96 -22.01 9.23
C SER A 153 11.09 -21.69 10.43
N ARG A 154 11.24 -20.48 11.04
CA ARG A 154 10.40 -20.08 12.17
C ARG A 154 8.94 -19.97 11.75
N LYS A 155 8.04 -20.43 12.62
CA LYS A 155 6.59 -20.25 12.40
C LYS A 155 6.16 -18.82 12.71
N ALA A 156 5.22 -18.29 11.92
CA ALA A 156 4.82 -16.88 12.03
C ALA A 156 4.23 -16.53 13.40
N TYR A 157 3.59 -17.45 14.11
CA TYR A 157 3.08 -17.20 15.46
C TYR A 157 4.18 -16.89 16.49
N MET A 158 5.42 -17.36 16.25
CA MET A 158 6.56 -17.19 17.16
C MET A 158 7.27 -15.84 17.00
N LEU A 159 6.85 -15.03 16.04
CA LEU A 159 7.48 -13.75 15.72
C LEU A 159 6.94 -12.62 16.60
N SER A 160 7.77 -11.61 16.86
CA SER A 160 7.35 -10.33 17.44
C SER A 160 6.40 -9.57 16.50
N GLY A 161 5.75 -8.52 16.99
CA GLY A 161 4.88 -7.66 16.19
C GLY A 161 5.59 -7.04 14.98
N GLY A 162 6.78 -6.47 15.21
CA GLY A 162 7.62 -5.89 14.15
C GLY A 162 8.09 -6.93 13.13
N GLU A 163 8.50 -8.12 13.57
CA GLU A 163 8.88 -9.22 12.68
C GLU A 163 7.71 -9.69 11.81
N LYS A 164 6.50 -9.80 12.38
CA LYS A 164 5.29 -10.13 11.62
C LYS A 164 5.01 -9.11 10.53
N ARG A 165 5.16 -7.81 10.82
CA ARG A 165 5.01 -6.75 9.83
C ARG A 165 6.04 -6.87 8.71
N ARG A 166 7.31 -7.14 9.03
CA ARG A 166 8.37 -7.40 8.04
C ARG A 166 8.06 -8.60 7.14
N VAL A 167 7.49 -9.69 7.69
CA VAL A 167 7.04 -10.85 6.88
C VAL A 167 5.87 -10.48 5.98
N ALA A 168 4.90 -9.66 6.45
CA ALA A 168 3.79 -9.20 5.63
C ALA A 168 4.25 -8.32 4.46
N ILE A 169 5.22 -7.42 4.71
CA ILE A 169 5.88 -6.62 3.66
C ILE A 169 6.59 -7.56 2.67
N ALA A 170 7.40 -8.49 3.16
CA ALA A 170 8.13 -9.44 2.33
C ALA A 170 7.21 -10.25 1.42
N ARG A 171 6.05 -10.72 1.94
CA ARG A 171 5.04 -11.41 1.15
C ARG A 171 4.44 -10.53 0.05
N ALA A 172 4.15 -9.27 0.37
CA ALA A 172 3.63 -8.32 -0.62
C ALA A 172 4.68 -8.01 -1.71
N LEU A 173 5.95 -7.83 -1.33
CA LEU A 173 7.06 -7.62 -2.27
C LEU A 173 7.35 -8.85 -3.13
N MET A 174 7.16 -10.05 -2.59
CA MET A 174 7.31 -11.31 -3.34
C MET A 174 6.35 -11.40 -4.52
N GLN A 175 5.24 -10.67 -4.50
CA GLN A 175 4.31 -10.53 -5.61
C GLN A 175 4.91 -9.76 -6.80
N LYS A 176 6.07 -9.11 -6.63
CA LYS A 176 6.74 -8.20 -7.58
C LYS A 176 5.80 -7.06 -7.99
N PRO A 177 5.27 -6.31 -7.01
CA PRO A 177 4.20 -5.35 -7.26
C PRO A 177 4.70 -4.11 -8.01
N THR A 178 3.80 -3.48 -8.79
CA THR A 178 3.95 -2.11 -9.30
C THR A 178 3.31 -1.10 -8.35
N ILE A 179 2.31 -1.56 -7.57
CA ILE A 179 1.63 -0.78 -6.52
C ILE A 179 1.70 -1.58 -5.23
N LEU A 180 2.14 -0.95 -4.15
CA LEU A 180 2.08 -1.47 -2.79
C LEU A 180 1.07 -0.67 -1.99
N LEU A 181 0.01 -1.32 -1.52
CA LEU A 181 -1.00 -0.75 -0.64
C LEU A 181 -0.76 -1.26 0.78
N ALA A 182 -0.66 -0.36 1.76
CA ALA A 182 -0.45 -0.71 3.16
C ALA A 182 -1.49 -0.05 4.05
N ASP A 183 -2.30 -0.85 4.74
CA ASP A 183 -3.36 -0.40 5.62
C ASP A 183 -2.87 -0.40 7.07
N GLU A 184 -2.59 0.77 7.62
CA GLU A 184 -2.18 1.03 9.02
C GLU A 184 -1.06 0.09 9.53
N ILE A 185 -0.06 -0.19 8.68
CA ILE A 185 0.99 -1.19 8.98
C ILE A 185 1.86 -0.83 10.17
N VAL A 186 1.92 0.44 10.56
CA VAL A 186 2.72 0.94 11.69
C VAL A 186 1.88 1.28 12.92
N SER A 187 0.55 1.06 12.87
CA SER A 187 -0.31 1.26 14.03
C SER A 187 0.14 0.38 15.22
N GLU A 188 0.01 0.90 16.43
CA GLU A 188 0.37 0.19 17.68
C GLU A 188 1.88 -0.15 17.81
N LEU A 189 2.75 0.47 17.02
CA LEU A 189 4.19 0.37 17.17
C LEU A 189 4.75 1.60 17.88
N ASP A 190 5.87 1.40 18.56
CA ASP A 190 6.69 2.51 19.04
C ASP A 190 7.30 3.31 17.88
N HIS A 191 7.70 4.55 18.15
CA HIS A 191 8.23 5.45 17.12
C HIS A 191 9.48 4.91 16.40
N VAL A 192 10.36 4.18 17.11
CA VAL A 192 11.59 3.65 16.51
C VAL A 192 11.25 2.55 15.52
N THR A 193 10.44 1.58 15.95
CA THR A 193 10.00 0.46 15.09
C THR A 193 9.16 0.97 13.92
N SER A 194 8.31 1.99 14.12
CA SER A 194 7.52 2.61 13.04
C SER A 194 8.42 3.16 11.95
N ARG A 195 9.46 3.93 12.32
CA ARG A 195 10.43 4.49 11.37
C ARG A 195 11.24 3.41 10.65
N GLU A 196 11.62 2.33 11.32
CA GLU A 196 12.27 1.20 10.67
C GLU A 196 11.40 0.56 9.59
N ILE A 197 10.10 0.37 9.86
CA ILE A 197 9.15 -0.19 8.89
C ILE A 197 8.95 0.77 7.72
N MET A 198 8.82 2.07 7.98
CA MET A 198 8.68 3.09 6.94
C MET A 198 9.92 3.16 6.05
N ASN A 199 11.12 3.17 6.62
CA ASN A 199 12.38 3.13 5.87
C ASN A 199 12.48 1.86 5.01
N LEU A 200 12.05 0.71 5.52
CA LEU A 200 12.00 -0.52 4.76
C LEU A 200 11.09 -0.41 3.52
N ILE A 201 9.93 0.21 3.65
CA ILE A 201 9.01 0.46 2.52
C ILE A 201 9.63 1.42 1.51
N LEU A 202 10.27 2.52 1.98
CA LEU A 202 10.97 3.46 1.10
C LEU A 202 12.11 2.79 0.31
N ASP A 203 12.90 1.96 0.99
CA ASP A 203 14.00 1.23 0.34
C ASP A 203 13.47 0.25 -0.71
N ALA A 204 12.38 -0.45 -0.40
CA ALA A 204 11.72 -1.33 -1.35
C ALA A 204 11.14 -0.55 -2.54
N GLN A 205 10.50 0.59 -2.28
CA GLN A 205 9.95 1.49 -3.30
C GLN A 205 11.04 1.93 -4.30
N LYS A 206 12.18 2.40 -3.79
CA LYS A 206 13.32 2.83 -4.62
C LYS A 206 13.93 1.66 -5.40
N LYS A 207 14.21 0.53 -4.74
CA LYS A 207 14.88 -0.62 -5.34
C LYS A 207 14.03 -1.33 -6.41
N MET A 208 12.71 -1.36 -6.21
CA MET A 208 11.79 -2.07 -7.08
C MET A 208 11.01 -1.13 -8.01
N ASN A 209 11.22 0.19 -7.91
CA ASN A 209 10.52 1.23 -8.67
C ASN A 209 8.98 1.07 -8.60
N LEU A 210 8.46 0.80 -7.41
CA LEU A 210 7.03 0.66 -7.15
C LEU A 210 6.42 1.98 -6.65
N THR A 211 5.09 2.08 -6.71
CA THR A 211 4.32 3.15 -6.07
C THR A 211 3.81 2.64 -4.73
N ALA A 212 4.14 3.31 -3.64
CA ALA A 212 3.67 2.94 -2.31
C ALA A 212 2.52 3.87 -1.88
N ILE A 213 1.41 3.29 -1.46
CA ILE A 213 0.24 4.01 -0.93
C ILE A 213 -0.01 3.48 0.47
N MET A 214 0.09 4.36 1.44
CA MET A 214 0.08 4.00 2.86
C MET A 214 -1.03 4.75 3.58
N VAL A 215 -1.79 4.03 4.39
CA VAL A 215 -2.79 4.62 5.28
C VAL A 215 -2.19 4.79 6.67
N HIS A 216 -2.36 5.99 7.21
CA HIS A 216 -1.90 6.37 8.55
C HIS A 216 -2.97 7.14 9.32
N HIS A 217 -2.81 7.24 10.65
CA HIS A 217 -3.52 8.19 11.51
C HIS A 217 -2.58 9.28 12.05
N ASP A 218 -1.28 9.16 11.82
CA ASP A 218 -0.25 10.10 12.25
C ASP A 218 0.20 10.96 11.05
N MET A 219 -0.12 12.27 11.11
CA MET A 219 0.20 13.23 10.07
C MET A 219 1.72 13.48 9.99
N ASN A 220 2.42 13.53 11.15
CA ASN A 220 3.85 13.79 11.17
C ASN A 220 4.61 12.68 10.44
N LEU A 221 4.24 11.42 10.72
CA LEU A 221 4.82 10.28 10.03
C LEU A 221 4.51 10.31 8.53
N ALA A 222 3.29 10.68 8.14
CA ALA A 222 2.91 10.81 6.74
C ALA A 222 3.74 11.88 6.02
N LEU A 223 3.94 13.05 6.61
CA LEU A 223 4.75 14.14 6.05
C LEU A 223 6.24 13.77 5.97
N GLU A 224 6.76 12.99 6.94
CA GLU A 224 8.16 12.56 6.94
C GLU A 224 8.48 11.59 5.78
N TYR A 225 7.51 10.74 5.37
CA TYR A 225 7.76 9.60 4.48
C TYR A 225 7.07 9.66 3.12
N ALA A 226 6.07 10.51 2.94
CA ALA A 226 5.34 10.59 1.68
C ALA A 226 5.79 11.79 0.81
N ASN A 227 5.63 11.66 -0.51
CA ASN A 227 5.76 12.77 -1.46
C ASN A 227 4.46 13.61 -1.52
N ARG A 228 3.33 12.96 -1.24
CA ARG A 228 2.01 13.59 -1.19
C ARG A 228 1.16 12.95 -0.11
N VAL A 229 0.37 13.77 0.57
CA VAL A 229 -0.53 13.38 1.65
C VAL A 229 -1.94 13.84 1.33
N ALA A 230 -2.90 12.93 1.33
CA ALA A 230 -4.33 13.27 1.28
C ALA A 230 -4.96 13.05 2.66
N VAL A 231 -5.77 14.00 3.09
CA VAL A 231 -6.54 13.91 4.33
C VAL A 231 -7.98 13.56 4.01
N ILE A 232 -8.45 12.47 4.62
CA ILE A 232 -9.82 11.99 4.48
C ILE A 232 -10.57 12.18 5.80
N LYS A 233 -11.70 12.87 5.74
CA LYS A 233 -12.62 13.10 6.85
C LYS A 233 -14.04 12.81 6.40
N GLU A 234 -14.77 12.00 7.15
CA GLU A 234 -16.19 11.70 6.88
C GLU A 234 -16.49 11.29 5.42
N GLY A 235 -15.62 10.47 4.84
CA GLY A 235 -15.77 10.00 3.45
C GLY A 235 -15.33 10.99 2.37
N GLN A 236 -14.88 12.19 2.71
CA GLN A 236 -14.46 13.23 1.77
C GLN A 236 -12.95 13.49 1.84
N LYS A 237 -12.35 13.86 0.71
CA LYS A 237 -10.97 14.38 0.69
C LYS A 237 -11.03 15.87 0.99
N ILE A 238 -10.58 16.27 2.18
CA ILE A 238 -10.62 17.67 2.63
C ILE A 238 -9.34 18.43 2.31
N LEU A 239 -8.21 17.74 2.12
CA LEU A 239 -6.91 18.36 1.88
C LEU A 239 -6.02 17.43 1.08
N GLU A 240 -5.15 17.99 0.23
CA GLU A 240 -4.06 17.27 -0.41
C GLU A 240 -2.81 18.14 -0.43
N ILE A 241 -1.72 17.62 0.15
CA ILE A 241 -0.45 18.33 0.36
C ILE A 241 0.63 17.63 -0.45
N GLY A 242 1.46 18.39 -1.16
CA GLY A 242 2.73 17.93 -1.69
C GLY A 242 3.85 18.21 -0.70
N VAL A 243 4.80 17.29 -0.60
CA VAL A 243 5.99 17.42 0.25
C VAL A 243 7.22 17.46 -0.66
N GLU A 244 7.83 18.64 -0.78
CA GLU A 244 9.06 18.86 -1.54
C GLU A 244 10.19 19.24 -0.58
N GLY A 245 11.01 18.23 -0.18
CA GLY A 245 12.05 18.42 0.84
C GLY A 245 11.43 18.76 2.19
N ASP A 246 11.79 19.94 2.74
CA ASP A 246 11.24 20.46 4.00
C ASP A 246 10.08 21.45 3.75
N THR A 247 9.62 21.60 2.50
CA THR A 247 8.57 22.55 2.12
C THR A 247 7.25 21.81 1.88
N ILE A 248 6.20 22.28 2.53
CA ILE A 248 4.83 21.82 2.29
C ILE A 248 4.24 22.72 1.22
N VAL A 249 3.82 22.13 0.09
CA VAL A 249 3.10 22.81 -0.98
C VAL A 249 1.65 22.34 -0.95
N ASP A 250 0.74 23.25 -0.63
CA ASP A 250 -0.68 22.95 -0.62
C ASP A 250 -1.24 22.94 -2.05
N PHE A 251 -1.87 21.83 -2.46
CA PHE A 251 -2.47 21.69 -3.78
C PHE A 251 -4.00 21.93 -3.81
N GLN A 252 -4.68 21.79 -2.69
CA GLN A 252 -6.12 22.08 -2.55
C GLN A 252 -6.50 22.20 -1.08
N THR A 253 -6.64 23.40 -0.58
CA THR A 253 -7.36 23.65 0.67
C THR A 253 -8.87 23.78 0.36
N GLY A 254 -9.69 22.93 0.95
CA GLY A 254 -10.95 23.42 1.47
C GLY A 254 -10.62 24.43 2.61
N ASP A 255 -11.49 25.34 2.96
CA ASP A 255 -11.30 26.48 3.88
C ASP A 255 -10.75 26.17 5.30
N MET A 256 -9.94 25.12 5.50
CA MET A 256 -9.37 24.71 6.80
C MET A 256 -7.85 24.88 6.82
N SER A 257 -7.34 25.50 7.86
CA SER A 257 -5.89 25.61 8.10
C SER A 257 -5.29 24.28 8.56
N ILE A 258 -3.98 24.06 8.29
CA ILE A 258 -3.26 22.85 8.73
C ILE A 258 -3.34 22.68 10.26
N GLU A 259 -3.42 23.81 11.02
CA GLU A 259 -3.54 23.82 12.49
C GLU A 259 -4.90 23.28 12.98
N GLU A 260 -5.97 23.39 12.18
CA GLU A 260 -7.31 22.84 12.50
C GLU A 260 -7.44 21.34 12.17
N ILE A 261 -6.47 20.78 11.45
CA ILE A 261 -6.44 19.39 10.98
C ILE A 261 -5.56 18.52 11.92
N MET A 262 -4.58 19.14 12.61
CA MET A 262 -3.71 18.49 13.60
C MET A 262 -4.34 18.41 14.98
#